data_8b4f09de1c2a41a0f9c2c8f40f45a407
#
_entry.id   8b4f09de1c2a41a0f9c2c8f40f45a407
#
_cell.length_a   1.000
_cell.length_b   1.000
_cell.length_c   1.000
_cell.angle_alpha   90.00
_cell.angle_beta   90.00
_cell.angle_gamma   90.00
#
_symmetry.space_group_name_H-M   'P 1'
#
loop_
_entity.id
_entity.type
_entity.pdbx_description
1 polymer ?
#
loop_
_entity_poly.entity_id
_entity_poly.type
_entity_poly.pdbx_seq_one_letter_code
_entity_poly.pdbx_strand_id
1 'polypeptide(L)'
;RGVKLGLEFFSTYGPNGVRRFLDAGLSVFLDLKFFDIPNTVSGAVAAVAQCRPAMITVHAAGGSDMMKAAVDSNQEEAAKLGMDPPLLLGVTVLTSFAAKDLASAGVVGTVDDQVLRLAALSETNGLDGVVCSAHELGRLRAVCDAGFKLIVPGIRPRGAESNDQKRIVTPSKAIQAGADFLVVGRPI
;
A
#
# COMPACT_ATOMS: atom_id res chain seq x y z
N ARG A 1 12.16 -9.02 7.65
CA ARG A 1 10.91 -9.80 7.48
C ARG A 1 9.83 -9.17 8.34
N GLY A 2 8.60 -9.12 7.84
CA GLY A 2 7.46 -8.57 8.56
C GLY A 2 6.17 -9.29 8.21
N VAL A 3 5.08 -8.90 8.87
CA VAL A 3 3.74 -9.41 8.62
C VAL A 3 2.85 -8.31 8.08
N LYS A 4 1.99 -8.63 7.12
CA LYS A 4 0.93 -7.73 6.66
C LYS A 4 -0.38 -8.09 7.35
N LEU A 5 -0.95 -7.12 8.04
CA LEU A 5 -2.25 -7.23 8.69
C LEU A 5 -3.27 -6.39 7.92
N GLY A 6 -4.26 -7.05 7.36
CA GLY A 6 -5.30 -6.42 6.52
C GLY A 6 -6.58 -6.11 7.28
N LEU A 7 -7.60 -5.70 6.51
CA LEU A 7 -8.91 -5.27 7.03
C LEU A 7 -9.58 -6.31 7.91
N GLU A 8 -9.64 -7.58 7.48
CA GLU A 8 -10.28 -8.66 8.22
C GLU A 8 -9.67 -8.82 9.62
N PHE A 9 -8.32 -8.91 9.69
CA PHE A 9 -7.62 -9.03 10.95
C PHE A 9 -7.86 -7.80 11.85
N PHE A 10 -7.71 -6.60 11.29
CA PHE A 10 -7.85 -5.38 12.07
C PHE A 10 -9.28 -5.15 12.55
N SER A 11 -10.28 -5.49 11.74
CA SER A 11 -11.70 -5.41 12.11
C SER A 11 -12.06 -6.38 13.24
N THR A 12 -11.35 -7.52 13.33
CA THR A 12 -11.58 -8.53 14.37
C THR A 12 -10.85 -8.22 15.68
N TYR A 13 -9.59 -7.79 15.59
CA TYR A 13 -8.69 -7.72 16.75
C TYR A 13 -8.23 -6.30 17.12
N GLY A 14 -8.45 -5.34 16.22
CA GLY A 14 -8.10 -3.93 16.41
C GLY A 14 -6.61 -3.69 16.72
N PRO A 15 -6.31 -2.52 17.34
CA PRO A 15 -4.94 -2.16 17.71
C PRO A 15 -4.28 -3.16 18.67
N ASN A 16 -5.05 -3.79 19.55
CA ASN A 16 -4.51 -4.79 20.49
C ASN A 16 -4.00 -6.03 19.79
N GLY A 17 -4.68 -6.46 18.71
CA GLY A 17 -4.19 -7.54 17.86
C GLY A 17 -2.86 -7.18 17.18
N VAL A 18 -2.72 -5.94 16.70
CA VAL A 18 -1.49 -5.44 16.08
C VAL A 18 -0.32 -5.46 17.07
N ARG A 19 -0.52 -4.95 18.29
CA ARG A 19 0.52 -4.90 19.32
C ARG A 19 1.13 -6.26 19.62
N ARG A 20 0.35 -7.34 19.58
CA ARG A 20 0.87 -8.71 19.83
C ARG A 20 1.97 -9.12 18.84
N PHE A 21 1.90 -8.66 17.58
CA PHE A 21 2.96 -8.92 16.59
C PHE A 21 4.19 -8.04 16.81
N LEU A 22 3.98 -6.79 17.20
CA LEU A 22 5.05 -5.84 17.51
C LEU A 22 5.82 -6.29 18.76
N ASP A 23 5.11 -6.71 19.80
CA ASP A 23 5.71 -7.23 21.05
C ASP A 23 6.50 -8.52 20.78
N ALA A 24 6.14 -9.28 19.75
CA ALA A 24 6.90 -10.43 19.28
C ALA A 24 8.12 -10.05 18.40
N GLY A 25 8.42 -8.75 18.26
CA GLY A 25 9.56 -8.23 17.51
C GLY A 25 9.38 -8.24 15.99
N LEU A 26 8.14 -8.36 15.50
CA LEU A 26 7.85 -8.38 14.07
C LEU A 26 7.58 -6.97 13.54
N SER A 27 8.14 -6.66 12.38
CA SER A 27 7.76 -5.47 11.61
C SER A 27 6.34 -5.65 11.04
N VAL A 28 5.47 -4.67 11.23
CA VAL A 28 4.06 -4.76 10.81
C VAL A 28 3.77 -3.80 9.67
N PHE A 29 3.17 -4.33 8.62
CA PHE A 29 2.55 -3.57 7.55
C PHE A 29 1.02 -3.55 7.75
N LEU A 30 0.44 -2.40 8.10
CA LEU A 30 -1.00 -2.21 8.23
C LEU A 30 -1.62 -1.85 6.88
N ASP A 31 -2.26 -2.83 6.26
CA ASP A 31 -2.87 -2.69 4.93
C ASP A 31 -4.38 -2.45 5.05
N LEU A 32 -4.74 -1.24 5.51
CA LEU A 32 -6.12 -0.83 5.83
C LEU A 32 -6.78 -0.02 4.71
N LYS A 33 -5.98 0.51 3.77
CA LYS A 33 -6.44 1.25 2.59
C LYS A 33 -7.42 2.38 2.94
N PHE A 34 -7.06 3.22 3.91
CA PHE A 34 -7.92 4.32 4.35
C PHE A 34 -8.40 5.18 3.18
N PHE A 35 -9.70 5.39 3.13
CA PHE A 35 -10.35 6.11 2.07
C PHE A 35 -11.62 6.76 2.61
N ASP A 36 -11.53 8.04 2.92
CA ASP A 36 -12.61 8.86 3.48
C ASP A 36 -12.26 10.33 3.25
N ILE A 37 -13.06 11.26 3.77
CA ILE A 37 -12.73 12.69 3.76
C ILE A 37 -11.42 12.95 4.53
N PRO A 38 -10.67 14.04 4.18
CA PRO A 38 -9.32 14.28 4.72
C PRO A 38 -9.23 14.21 6.25
N ASN A 39 -10.17 14.83 6.96
CA ASN A 39 -10.17 14.85 8.42
C ASN A 39 -10.32 13.44 9.04
N THR A 40 -11.16 12.58 8.46
CA THR A 40 -11.35 11.22 8.93
C THR A 40 -10.09 10.38 8.71
N VAL A 41 -9.47 10.49 7.54
CA VAL A 41 -8.23 9.76 7.22
C VAL A 41 -7.07 10.24 8.09
N SER A 42 -6.94 11.54 8.32
CA SER A 42 -5.96 12.13 9.26
C SER A 42 -6.08 11.48 10.65
N GLY A 43 -7.30 11.47 11.23
CA GLY A 43 -7.54 10.83 12.52
C GLY A 43 -7.26 9.32 12.54
N ALA A 44 -7.60 8.61 11.45
CA ALA A 44 -7.33 7.18 11.33
C ALA A 44 -5.82 6.87 11.26
N VAL A 45 -5.06 7.66 10.51
CA VAL A 45 -3.60 7.53 10.41
C VAL A 45 -2.95 7.81 11.76
N ALA A 46 -3.33 8.91 12.45
CA ALA A 46 -2.83 9.21 13.80
C ALA A 46 -3.09 8.05 14.78
N ALA A 47 -4.31 7.51 14.76
CA ALA A 47 -4.69 6.43 15.67
C ALA A 47 -3.87 5.15 15.46
N VAL A 48 -3.61 4.75 14.19
CA VAL A 48 -2.83 3.54 13.92
C VAL A 48 -1.32 3.76 14.01
N ALA A 49 -0.82 4.98 13.83
CA ALA A 49 0.59 5.32 14.04
C ALA A 49 1.02 5.06 15.50
N GLN A 50 0.10 5.19 16.46
CA GLN A 50 0.36 4.85 17.88
C GLN A 50 0.72 3.37 18.09
N CYS A 51 0.36 2.49 17.17
CA CYS A 51 0.82 1.11 17.19
C CYS A 51 2.26 0.95 16.69
N ARG A 52 2.89 2.01 16.15
CA ARG A 52 4.24 2.00 15.58
C ARG A 52 4.42 0.95 14.45
N PRO A 53 3.52 0.87 13.46
CA PRO A 53 3.73 -0.02 12.33
C PRO A 53 4.88 0.48 11.45
N ALA A 54 5.46 -0.40 10.63
CA ALA A 54 6.47 0.01 9.66
C ALA A 54 5.85 0.67 8.41
N MET A 55 4.63 0.28 8.07
CA MET A 55 3.93 0.77 6.87
C MET A 55 2.42 0.89 7.11
N ILE A 56 1.80 1.88 6.47
CA ILE A 56 0.34 2.12 6.49
C ILE A 56 -0.11 2.37 5.05
N THR A 57 -1.32 1.94 4.68
CA THR A 57 -1.90 2.25 3.36
C THR A 57 -3.07 3.21 3.44
N VAL A 58 -3.10 4.14 2.49
CA VAL A 58 -4.27 4.95 2.11
C VAL A 58 -4.63 4.64 0.65
N HIS A 59 -5.83 4.95 0.18
CA HIS A 59 -6.18 4.76 -1.22
C HIS A 59 -5.88 6.03 -2.03
N ALA A 60 -5.03 5.93 -3.06
CA ALA A 60 -4.63 7.09 -3.87
C ALA A 60 -5.80 7.78 -4.59
N ALA A 61 -6.91 7.06 -4.84
CA ALA A 61 -8.13 7.64 -5.40
C ALA A 61 -8.86 8.62 -4.45
N GLY A 62 -8.43 8.75 -3.19
CA GLY A 62 -8.96 9.73 -2.24
C GLY A 62 -8.59 11.18 -2.57
N GLY A 63 -7.67 11.39 -3.52
CA GLY A 63 -7.30 12.73 -3.99
C GLY A 63 -6.22 13.41 -3.13
N SER A 64 -5.78 14.58 -3.63
CA SER A 64 -4.63 15.29 -3.06
C SER A 64 -4.83 15.72 -1.61
N ASP A 65 -5.99 16.28 -1.28
CA ASP A 65 -6.24 16.80 0.08
C ASP A 65 -6.27 15.68 1.12
N MET A 66 -6.84 14.53 0.77
CA MET A 66 -6.85 13.36 1.66
C MET A 66 -5.43 12.81 1.87
N MET A 67 -4.63 12.71 0.81
CA MET A 67 -3.26 12.19 0.91
C MET A 67 -2.36 13.15 1.70
N LYS A 68 -2.45 14.47 1.47
CA LYS A 68 -1.73 15.48 2.26
C LYS A 68 -2.10 15.41 3.74
N ALA A 69 -3.40 15.36 4.06
CA ALA A 69 -3.84 15.24 5.44
C ALA A 69 -3.32 13.95 6.12
N ALA A 70 -3.21 12.86 5.36
CA ALA A 70 -2.62 11.62 5.85
C ALA A 70 -1.12 11.76 6.11
N VAL A 71 -0.36 12.39 5.21
CA VAL A 71 1.09 12.65 5.36
C VAL A 71 1.37 13.53 6.56
N ASP A 72 0.68 14.67 6.65
CA ASP A 72 0.85 15.63 7.75
C ASP A 72 0.57 14.95 9.11
N SER A 73 -0.53 14.22 9.20
CA SER A 73 -0.89 13.49 10.41
C SER A 73 0.11 12.40 10.78
N ASN A 74 0.63 11.66 9.80
CA ASN A 74 1.65 10.63 10.01
C ASN A 74 2.94 11.21 10.58
N GLN A 75 3.39 12.33 10.04
CA GLN A 75 4.61 13.04 10.47
C GLN A 75 4.43 13.65 11.87
N GLU A 76 3.30 14.34 12.11
CA GLU A 76 3.00 14.95 13.41
C GLU A 76 2.92 13.91 14.52
N GLU A 77 2.24 12.79 14.27
CA GLU A 77 2.10 11.75 15.30
C GLU A 77 3.43 11.03 15.56
N ALA A 78 4.22 10.75 14.52
CA ALA A 78 5.55 10.19 14.67
C ALA A 78 6.47 11.11 15.49
N ALA A 79 6.42 12.42 15.26
CA ALA A 79 7.18 13.40 16.04
C ALA A 79 6.75 13.41 17.52
N LYS A 80 5.44 13.37 17.82
CA LYS A 80 4.92 13.26 19.20
C LYS A 80 5.40 11.99 19.90
N LEU A 81 5.53 10.89 19.16
CA LEU A 81 5.95 9.58 19.66
C LEU A 81 7.48 9.40 19.72
N GLY A 82 8.25 10.38 19.21
CA GLY A 82 9.71 10.32 19.13
C GLY A 82 10.21 9.16 18.29
N MET A 83 9.58 8.91 17.13
CA MET A 83 9.93 7.81 16.21
C MET A 83 9.97 8.30 14.76
N ASP A 84 10.63 7.53 13.90
CA ASP A 84 10.51 7.74 12.46
C ASP A 84 9.07 7.44 12.00
N PRO A 85 8.50 8.25 11.07
CA PRO A 85 7.16 8.01 10.58
C PRO A 85 7.08 6.67 9.84
N PRO A 86 6.00 5.89 10.03
CA PRO A 86 5.70 4.75 9.17
C PRO A 86 5.70 5.14 7.70
N LEU A 87 6.16 4.27 6.82
CA LEU A 87 5.99 4.50 5.38
C LEU A 87 4.50 4.58 5.04
N LEU A 88 4.09 5.70 4.45
CA LEU A 88 2.71 5.91 4.02
C LEU A 88 2.58 5.60 2.52
N LEU A 89 1.78 4.60 2.18
CA LEU A 89 1.72 4.02 0.84
C LEU A 89 0.36 4.24 0.19
N GLY A 90 0.35 4.71 -1.06
CA GLY A 90 -0.85 4.85 -1.87
C GLY A 90 -1.25 3.53 -2.53
N VAL A 91 -2.47 3.05 -2.31
CA VAL A 91 -3.01 1.94 -3.11
C VAL A 91 -3.50 2.49 -4.43
N THR A 92 -2.97 2.00 -5.54
CA THR A 92 -3.33 2.43 -6.89
C THR A 92 -4.61 1.73 -7.36
N VAL A 93 -4.50 0.78 -8.28
CA VAL A 93 -5.62 -0.03 -8.76
C VAL A 93 -5.52 -1.42 -8.13
N LEU A 94 -6.60 -1.88 -7.52
CA LEU A 94 -6.66 -3.21 -6.91
C LEU A 94 -6.37 -4.29 -7.97
N THR A 95 -5.55 -5.28 -7.61
CA THR A 95 -5.15 -6.36 -8.53
C THR A 95 -6.31 -7.26 -8.99
N SER A 96 -7.47 -7.15 -8.33
CA SER A 96 -8.72 -7.80 -8.73
C SER A 96 -9.46 -7.06 -9.85
N PHE A 97 -9.16 -5.75 -10.08
CA PHE A 97 -9.82 -4.94 -11.10
C PHE A 97 -9.31 -5.27 -12.50
N ALA A 98 -10.24 -5.29 -13.45
CA ALA A 98 -10.00 -5.29 -14.88
C ALA A 98 -10.45 -3.94 -15.49
N ALA A 99 -10.17 -3.72 -16.77
CA ALA A 99 -10.56 -2.48 -17.45
C ALA A 99 -12.07 -2.18 -17.37
N LYS A 100 -12.92 -3.21 -17.40
CA LYS A 100 -14.37 -3.06 -17.26
C LYS A 100 -14.79 -2.53 -15.88
N ASP A 101 -14.04 -2.89 -14.83
CA ASP A 101 -14.35 -2.47 -13.46
C ASP A 101 -14.01 -0.98 -13.27
N LEU A 102 -12.91 -0.51 -13.90
CA LEU A 102 -12.56 0.91 -13.94
C LEU A 102 -13.59 1.71 -14.75
N ALA A 103 -13.98 1.21 -15.93
CA ALA A 103 -14.98 1.89 -16.77
C ALA A 103 -16.33 2.02 -16.05
N SER A 104 -16.78 1.00 -15.34
CA SER A 104 -18.02 1.03 -14.55
C SER A 104 -17.96 2.02 -13.37
N ALA A 105 -16.76 2.31 -12.87
CA ALA A 105 -16.51 3.34 -11.86
C ALA A 105 -16.29 4.75 -12.47
N GLY A 106 -16.47 4.92 -13.78
CA GLY A 106 -16.31 6.21 -14.46
C GLY A 106 -14.86 6.60 -14.77
N VAL A 107 -13.91 5.69 -14.62
CA VAL A 107 -12.50 5.96 -14.93
C VAL A 107 -12.23 5.74 -16.41
N VAL A 108 -11.71 6.77 -17.08
CA VAL A 108 -11.36 6.74 -18.51
C VAL A 108 -9.90 6.31 -18.69
N GLY A 109 -9.65 5.43 -19.66
CA GLY A 109 -8.32 4.94 -20.00
C GLY A 109 -8.08 3.49 -19.58
N THR A 110 -6.84 3.06 -19.69
CA THR A 110 -6.42 1.70 -19.33
C THR A 110 -6.12 1.59 -17.84
N VAL A 111 -6.01 0.35 -17.34
CA VAL A 111 -5.53 0.08 -15.96
C VAL A 111 -4.15 0.70 -15.75
N ASP A 112 -3.26 0.54 -16.71
CA ASP A 112 -1.89 1.07 -16.64
C ASP A 112 -1.86 2.60 -16.58
N ASP A 113 -2.69 3.29 -17.39
CA ASP A 113 -2.79 4.76 -17.33
C ASP A 113 -3.28 5.24 -15.96
N GLN A 114 -4.25 4.54 -15.39
CA GLN A 114 -4.77 4.88 -14.07
C GLN A 114 -3.74 4.63 -12.97
N VAL A 115 -2.99 3.53 -13.05
CA VAL A 115 -1.91 3.24 -12.08
C VAL A 115 -0.84 4.32 -12.13
N LEU A 116 -0.36 4.71 -13.32
CA LEU A 116 0.62 5.77 -13.47
C LEU A 116 0.12 7.11 -12.92
N ARG A 117 -1.14 7.46 -13.22
CA ARG A 117 -1.78 8.69 -12.73
C ARG A 117 -1.85 8.71 -11.19
N LEU A 118 -2.29 7.60 -10.58
CA LEU A 118 -2.41 7.50 -9.12
C LEU A 118 -1.03 7.45 -8.44
N ALA A 119 -0.02 6.84 -9.07
CA ALA A 119 1.34 6.84 -8.54
C ALA A 119 1.95 8.25 -8.57
N ALA A 120 1.86 8.95 -9.68
CA ALA A 120 2.31 10.34 -9.79
C ALA A 120 1.59 11.26 -8.79
N LEU A 121 0.28 11.06 -8.61
CA LEU A 121 -0.50 11.82 -7.62
C LEU A 121 -0.03 11.51 -6.19
N SER A 122 0.28 10.24 -5.88
CA SER A 122 0.80 9.82 -4.58
C SER A 122 2.16 10.47 -4.29
N GLU A 123 3.08 10.40 -5.23
CA GLU A 123 4.42 10.96 -5.11
C GLU A 123 4.38 12.49 -4.94
N THR A 124 3.59 13.19 -5.78
CA THR A 124 3.41 14.65 -5.70
C THR A 124 2.83 15.12 -4.36
N ASN A 125 2.04 14.28 -3.69
CA ASN A 125 1.44 14.59 -2.39
C ASN A 125 2.24 14.03 -1.19
N GLY A 126 3.47 13.57 -1.42
CA GLY A 126 4.42 13.22 -0.35
C GLY A 126 4.24 11.83 0.25
N LEU A 127 3.54 10.91 -0.42
CA LEU A 127 3.55 9.52 0.00
C LEU A 127 4.92 8.89 -0.31
N ASP A 128 5.32 7.92 0.50
CA ASP A 128 6.63 7.25 0.38
C ASP A 128 6.68 6.21 -0.74
N GLY A 129 5.52 5.80 -1.25
CA GLY A 129 5.43 4.78 -2.30
C GLY A 129 4.01 4.36 -2.62
N VAL A 130 3.89 3.33 -3.45
CA VAL A 130 2.59 2.77 -3.86
C VAL A 130 2.56 1.25 -3.79
N VAL A 131 1.34 0.72 -3.58
CA VAL A 131 1.03 -0.69 -3.79
C VAL A 131 0.58 -0.85 -5.24
N CYS A 132 1.29 -1.68 -6.01
CA CYS A 132 1.08 -1.88 -7.45
C CYS A 132 1.25 -3.35 -7.85
N SER A 133 0.86 -3.71 -9.07
CA SER A 133 1.11 -5.03 -9.63
C SER A 133 2.55 -5.13 -10.16
N ALA A 134 3.10 -6.35 -10.17
CA ALA A 134 4.42 -6.60 -10.77
C ALA A 134 4.48 -6.28 -12.28
N HIS A 135 3.36 -6.29 -12.98
CA HIS A 135 3.28 -5.93 -14.40
C HIS A 135 3.50 -4.44 -14.67
N GLU A 136 3.29 -3.61 -13.67
CA GLU A 136 3.37 -2.15 -13.76
C GLU A 136 4.75 -1.59 -13.39
N LEU A 137 5.63 -2.42 -12.77
CA LEU A 137 6.91 -2.00 -12.22
C LEU A 137 7.81 -1.27 -13.21
N GLY A 138 8.00 -1.81 -14.41
CA GLY A 138 8.89 -1.19 -15.40
C GLY A 138 8.44 0.22 -15.81
N ARG A 139 7.13 0.44 -15.92
CA ARG A 139 6.58 1.77 -16.23
C ARG A 139 6.69 2.72 -15.05
N LEU A 140 6.40 2.24 -13.84
CA LEU A 140 6.52 3.04 -12.62
C LEU A 140 7.97 3.47 -12.38
N ARG A 141 8.93 2.57 -12.54
CA ARG A 141 10.36 2.90 -12.40
C ARG A 141 10.88 3.91 -13.45
N ALA A 142 10.22 3.97 -14.61
CA ALA A 142 10.58 4.94 -15.64
C ALA A 142 10.09 6.38 -15.33
N VAL A 143 9.12 6.54 -14.44
CA VAL A 143 8.47 7.84 -14.19
C VAL A 143 8.52 8.31 -12.74
N CYS A 144 8.66 7.41 -11.77
CA CYS A 144 8.76 7.75 -10.35
C CYS A 144 10.23 7.91 -9.92
N ASP A 145 10.46 8.69 -8.91
CA ASP A 145 11.79 8.89 -8.30
C ASP A 145 12.38 7.57 -7.78
N ALA A 146 13.70 7.47 -7.78
CA ALA A 146 14.42 6.27 -7.32
C ALA A 146 14.14 5.92 -5.85
N GLY A 147 13.82 6.92 -5.02
CA GLY A 147 13.46 6.75 -3.61
C GLY A 147 12.03 6.25 -3.38
N PHE A 148 11.14 6.42 -4.36
CA PHE A 148 9.72 6.07 -4.24
C PHE A 148 9.53 4.55 -4.22
N LYS A 149 8.87 4.02 -3.17
CA LYS A 149 8.79 2.59 -2.90
C LYS A 149 7.69 1.91 -3.70
N LEU A 150 8.03 0.77 -4.31
CA LEU A 150 7.07 -0.08 -5.02
C LEU A 150 6.83 -1.37 -4.25
N ILE A 151 5.62 -1.51 -3.71
CA ILE A 151 5.19 -2.65 -2.90
C ILE A 151 4.30 -3.56 -3.74
N VAL A 152 4.69 -4.82 -3.89
CA VAL A 152 4.08 -5.72 -4.87
C VAL A 152 3.42 -6.93 -4.19
N PRO A 153 2.08 -6.94 -4.13
CA PRO A 153 1.31 -8.12 -3.75
C PRO A 153 1.14 -9.11 -4.94
N GLY A 154 0.46 -10.22 -4.67
CA GLY A 154 0.14 -11.19 -5.73
C GLY A 154 1.33 -12.03 -6.17
N ILE A 155 2.38 -12.07 -5.38
CA ILE A 155 3.58 -12.87 -5.65
C ILE A 155 3.30 -14.35 -5.40
N ARG A 156 3.76 -15.19 -6.34
CA ARG A 156 3.66 -16.65 -6.24
C ARG A 156 5.00 -17.31 -6.57
N PRO A 157 5.48 -18.23 -5.74
CA PRO A 157 6.59 -19.13 -6.10
C PRO A 157 6.24 -19.99 -7.32
N ARG A 158 7.23 -20.54 -7.99
CA ARG A 158 6.99 -21.48 -9.09
C ARG A 158 6.20 -22.70 -8.59
N GLY A 159 5.12 -23.06 -9.30
CA GLY A 159 4.27 -24.21 -8.97
C GLY A 159 3.15 -23.95 -7.97
N ALA A 160 3.02 -22.74 -7.42
CA ALA A 160 1.89 -22.40 -6.56
C ALA A 160 0.64 -22.08 -7.38
N GLU A 161 -0.54 -22.46 -6.85
CA GLU A 161 -1.85 -22.20 -7.49
C GLU A 161 -2.16 -20.69 -7.60
N SER A 162 -2.82 -20.31 -8.69
CA SER A 162 -3.15 -18.91 -9.00
C SER A 162 -4.32 -18.35 -8.16
N ASN A 163 -5.25 -19.22 -7.77
CA ASN A 163 -6.50 -18.86 -7.07
C ASN A 163 -7.19 -17.63 -7.71
N ASP A 164 -7.57 -16.64 -6.91
CA ASP A 164 -8.22 -15.38 -7.32
C ASP A 164 -7.27 -14.32 -7.93
N GLN A 165 -5.96 -14.58 -7.94
CA GLN A 165 -4.96 -13.64 -8.47
C GLN A 165 -4.80 -13.81 -9.99
N LYS A 166 -5.23 -12.80 -10.75
CA LYS A 166 -5.18 -12.80 -12.22
C LYS A 166 -3.82 -12.42 -12.79
N ARG A 167 -2.93 -11.80 -11.98
CA ARG A 167 -1.64 -11.24 -12.41
C ARG A 167 -0.53 -11.75 -11.50
N ILE A 168 0.01 -12.93 -11.82
CA ILE A 168 0.99 -13.63 -11.00
C ILE A 168 2.40 -13.43 -11.55
N VAL A 169 3.36 -13.13 -10.66
CA VAL A 169 4.78 -13.04 -10.98
C VAL A 169 5.59 -13.72 -9.88
N THR A 170 6.73 -14.35 -10.25
CA THR A 170 7.63 -14.95 -9.27
C THR A 170 8.39 -13.88 -8.47
N PRO A 171 8.82 -14.18 -7.24
CA PRO A 171 9.60 -13.24 -6.43
C PRO A 171 10.82 -12.67 -7.17
N SER A 172 11.61 -13.54 -7.80
CA SER A 172 12.82 -13.15 -8.54
C SER A 172 12.51 -12.15 -9.66
N LYS A 173 11.47 -12.42 -10.46
CA LYS A 173 11.06 -11.51 -11.54
C LYS A 173 10.60 -10.15 -11.02
N ALA A 174 9.87 -10.12 -9.91
CA ALA A 174 9.40 -8.87 -9.33
C ALA A 174 10.57 -8.02 -8.82
N ILE A 175 11.54 -8.62 -8.13
CA ILE A 175 12.75 -7.90 -7.67
C ILE A 175 13.56 -7.38 -8.87
N GLN A 176 13.79 -8.22 -9.90
CA GLN A 176 14.50 -7.79 -11.10
C GLN A 176 13.80 -6.65 -11.84
N ALA A 177 12.47 -6.61 -11.78
CA ALA A 177 11.67 -5.52 -12.36
C ALA A 177 11.63 -4.25 -11.49
N GLY A 178 12.23 -4.26 -10.29
CA GLY A 178 12.38 -3.08 -9.44
C GLY A 178 11.42 -2.99 -8.25
N ALA A 179 10.83 -4.10 -7.79
CA ALA A 179 10.06 -4.09 -6.54
C ALA A 179 10.98 -3.88 -5.33
N ASP A 180 10.61 -2.98 -4.40
CA ASP A 180 11.30 -2.80 -3.12
C ASP A 180 10.81 -3.82 -2.08
N PHE A 181 9.52 -4.09 -2.05
CA PHE A 181 8.90 -5.02 -1.11
C PHE A 181 7.95 -5.98 -1.83
N LEU A 182 7.99 -7.24 -1.40
CA LEU A 182 7.09 -8.28 -1.88
C LEU A 182 6.11 -8.66 -0.78
N VAL A 183 4.82 -8.73 -1.13
CA VAL A 183 3.78 -9.23 -0.23
C VAL A 183 3.39 -10.63 -0.69
N VAL A 184 3.82 -11.62 0.09
CA VAL A 184 3.52 -13.04 -0.16
C VAL A 184 2.49 -13.50 0.88
N GLY A 185 1.34 -13.97 0.42
CA GLY A 185 0.24 -14.43 1.27
C GLY A 185 0.11 -15.96 1.26
N ARG A 186 -1.03 -16.47 0.80
CA ARG A 186 -1.39 -17.91 0.81
C ARG A 186 -0.34 -18.95 0.38
N PRO A 187 0.71 -18.65 -0.41
CA PRO A 187 1.79 -19.61 -0.67
C PRO A 187 2.75 -19.89 0.49
N ILE A 188 2.58 -19.21 1.63
CA ILE A 188 3.39 -19.44 2.83
C ILE A 188 2.58 -20.22 3.85
#